data_ceeb1d54e5aeb1add4b16e7fddf7bdf8
#
_entry.id   ceeb1d54e5aeb1add4b16e7fddf7bdf8
#
_cell.length_a   1.000
_cell.length_b   1.000
_cell.length_c   1.000
_cell.angle_alpha   90.00
_cell.angle_beta   90.00
_cell.angle_gamma   90.00
#
_symmetry.space_group_name_H-M   'P 1'
#
loop_
_entity.id
_entity.type
_entity.pdbx_description
1 polymer ?
#
loop_
_entity_poly.entity_id
_entity_poly.type
_entity_poly.pdbx_seq_one_letter_code
_entity_poly.pdbx_strand_id
1 'polypeptide(L)'
;MKQILSLFITSLALCTACSSPKGSDTVQVAETITEQTIQKASSAIHYNAFSHNDYWRERPLLDALSFRFNCVEADLWLIDGELYVSHDRPEPNPAITFENLYLKPLVARIQANGGKVYPDSDRPFYLMVDCKAQGEEMYKLLKKQMEPYKEYFCSVDNGEYKEGAVLFFLSGDRPKNSLPKENSRFTFLDGQIKDLGQGIPASLAPVISDNYSNFFTWKGEGEMPADQLQKMREIIRKVHDEGKLFRWWGAPDTEQFKRFFIKEGVDLVGADDLNGLYNVLNER
;
A
#
# COMPACT_ATOMS: atom_id res chain seq x y z
N MET A 1 39.02 21.54 74.57
CA MET A 1 40.14 20.73 75.09
C MET A 1 40.34 19.55 74.15
N LYS A 2 41.60 19.46 73.73
CA LYS A 2 42.26 18.33 73.08
C LYS A 2 41.83 17.85 71.69
N GLN A 3 42.65 18.23 70.76
CA GLN A 3 42.99 17.59 69.49
C GLN A 3 43.37 16.11 69.70
N ILE A 4 43.08 15.25 68.74
CA ILE A 4 43.99 14.22 68.26
C ILE A 4 43.89 14.08 66.77
N LEU A 5 45.04 14.31 66.17
CA LEU A 5 45.39 14.15 64.74
C LEU A 5 45.72 12.65 64.53
N SER A 6 45.26 12.07 63.47
CA SER A 6 45.83 10.77 63.04
C SER A 6 45.89 10.76 61.49
N LEU A 7 47.14 10.75 61.04
CA LEU A 7 47.61 10.52 59.69
C LEU A 7 47.42 9.02 59.32
N PHE A 8 46.89 8.71 58.14
CA PHE A 8 47.18 7.42 57.53
C PHE A 8 47.44 7.59 56.02
N ILE A 9 48.47 6.92 55.65
CA ILE A 9 49.32 6.87 54.50
C ILE A 9 48.59 6.30 53.28
N THR A 10 48.88 6.90 52.10
CA THR A 10 48.64 6.52 50.73
C THR A 10 48.98 5.06 50.39
N SER A 11 48.09 4.40 49.66
CA SER A 11 48.45 3.30 48.77
C SER A 11 47.86 3.58 47.38
N LEU A 12 48.73 3.82 46.44
CA LEU A 12 48.42 4.03 45.01
C LEU A 12 48.32 2.63 44.38
N ALA A 13 47.14 2.21 44.01
CA ALA A 13 46.93 1.05 43.15
C ALA A 13 46.58 1.50 41.73
N LEU A 14 47.52 1.32 40.82
CA LEU A 14 47.26 1.43 39.37
C LEU A 14 46.34 0.28 38.95
N CYS A 15 45.10 0.58 38.64
CA CYS A 15 44.25 -0.31 37.84
C CYS A 15 44.31 0.17 36.41
N THR A 16 44.94 -0.61 35.55
CA THR A 16 44.86 -0.49 34.09
C THR A 16 43.40 -0.80 33.67
N ALA A 17 42.68 0.21 33.29
CA ALA A 17 41.34 0.07 32.69
C ALA A 17 41.45 -0.43 31.23
N CYS A 18 41.07 -1.67 30.99
CA CYS A 18 40.70 -2.13 29.67
C CYS A 18 39.43 -1.40 29.26
N SER A 19 39.55 -0.46 28.30
CA SER A 19 38.41 0.19 27.65
C SER A 19 37.82 -0.79 26.64
N SER A 20 36.64 -1.33 26.95
CA SER A 20 35.77 -1.97 25.95
C SER A 20 35.20 -0.88 24.98
N PRO A 21 35.13 -1.11 23.69
CA PRO A 21 34.52 -0.13 22.77
C PRO A 21 33.04 0.00 23.06
N LYS A 22 32.59 1.24 23.22
CA LYS A 22 31.18 1.59 23.46
C LYS A 22 30.35 1.23 22.22
N GLY A 23 29.30 0.44 22.41
CA GLY A 23 28.36 -0.01 21.39
C GLY A 23 27.43 1.07 20.79
N SER A 24 27.87 2.35 20.74
CA SER A 24 27.12 3.44 20.13
C SER A 24 27.45 3.63 18.64
N ASP A 25 28.66 3.25 18.21
CA ASP A 25 29.09 3.54 16.83
C ASP A 25 28.50 2.56 15.80
N THR A 26 28.19 1.34 16.21
CA THR A 26 27.57 0.33 15.31
C THR A 26 26.11 0.60 15.02
N VAL A 27 25.35 1.14 15.98
CA VAL A 27 23.93 1.49 15.78
C VAL A 27 23.81 2.73 14.89
N GLN A 28 24.61 3.77 15.12
CA GLN A 28 24.61 4.96 14.26
C GLN A 28 25.07 4.67 12.82
N VAL A 29 26.04 3.78 12.63
CA VAL A 29 26.49 3.38 11.28
C VAL A 29 25.41 2.58 10.54
N ALA A 30 24.66 1.70 11.24
CA ALA A 30 23.57 0.95 10.65
C ALA A 30 22.39 1.86 10.28
N GLU A 31 22.00 2.80 11.15
CA GLU A 31 20.96 3.79 10.85
C GLU A 31 21.38 4.72 9.70
N THR A 32 22.61 5.20 9.68
CA THR A 32 23.14 6.06 8.63
C THR A 32 23.24 5.34 7.27
N ILE A 33 23.60 4.05 7.26
CA ILE A 33 23.63 3.24 6.04
C ILE A 33 22.20 3.02 5.51
N THR A 34 21.23 2.79 6.40
CA THR A 34 19.82 2.58 6.01
C THR A 34 19.21 3.87 5.45
N GLU A 35 19.45 5.02 6.08
CA GLU A 35 19.00 6.32 5.59
C GLU A 35 19.71 6.73 4.28
N GLN A 36 21.01 6.50 4.13
CA GLN A 36 21.74 6.79 2.90
C GLN A 36 21.35 5.85 1.76
N THR A 37 20.97 4.61 2.04
CA THR A 37 20.47 3.67 1.02
C THR A 37 19.06 4.07 0.57
N ILE A 38 18.20 4.52 1.46
CA ILE A 38 16.87 5.06 1.15
C ILE A 38 16.98 6.42 0.41
N GLN A 39 17.95 7.28 0.75
CA GLN A 39 18.16 8.56 0.08
C GLN A 39 18.73 8.45 -1.34
N LYS A 40 19.30 7.31 -1.72
CA LYS A 40 19.75 7.03 -3.09
C LYS A 40 18.68 6.34 -3.95
N ALA A 41 17.49 6.13 -3.38
CA ALA A 41 16.33 5.62 -4.07
C ALA A 41 15.92 6.57 -5.20
N SER A 42 15.48 6.01 -6.32
CA SER A 42 14.91 6.74 -7.45
C SER A 42 13.94 7.81 -6.96
N SER A 43 14.08 9.03 -7.43
CA SER A 43 13.09 10.10 -7.16
C SER A 43 11.76 9.87 -7.87
N ALA A 44 11.70 8.89 -8.77
CA ALA A 44 10.52 8.59 -9.56
C ALA A 44 9.41 7.92 -8.74
N ILE A 45 8.18 8.31 -9.02
CA ILE A 45 7.00 7.62 -8.48
C ILE A 45 6.78 6.33 -9.28
N HIS A 46 6.59 5.22 -8.58
CA HIS A 46 6.30 3.93 -9.19
C HIS A 46 4.78 3.74 -9.31
N TYR A 47 4.18 4.27 -10.38
CA TYR A 47 2.73 4.24 -10.60
C TYR A 47 2.13 2.85 -10.74
N ASN A 48 2.94 1.87 -11.13
CA ASN A 48 2.53 0.47 -11.26
C ASN A 48 2.88 -0.40 -10.04
N ALA A 49 3.45 0.17 -8.99
CA ALA A 49 3.78 -0.55 -7.78
C ALA A 49 2.62 -0.57 -6.80
N PHE A 50 2.26 -1.76 -6.34
CA PHE A 50 1.18 -2.03 -5.43
C PHE A 50 1.72 -2.77 -4.18
N SER A 51 1.64 -2.14 -3.01
CA SER A 51 1.96 -2.79 -1.74
C SER A 51 0.80 -3.70 -1.34
N HIS A 52 0.92 -4.99 -1.65
CA HIS A 52 -0.03 -6.04 -1.26
C HIS A 52 0.13 -6.35 0.23
N ASN A 53 -0.97 -6.61 0.95
CA ASN A 53 -0.97 -6.79 2.40
C ASN A 53 -0.16 -5.70 3.12
N ASP A 54 -0.34 -4.44 2.75
CA ASP A 54 0.49 -3.32 3.24
C ASP A 54 0.53 -3.23 4.76
N TYR A 55 -0.53 -3.64 5.44
CA TYR A 55 -0.66 -3.68 6.91
C TYR A 55 0.27 -4.70 7.60
N TRP A 56 0.98 -5.57 6.87
CA TRP A 56 2.02 -6.45 7.42
C TRP A 56 3.37 -5.74 7.62
N ARG A 57 3.49 -4.50 7.15
CA ARG A 57 4.71 -3.71 7.31
C ARG A 57 4.86 -3.23 8.75
N GLU A 58 6.08 -2.95 9.16
CA GLU A 58 6.35 -2.32 10.44
C GLU A 58 5.64 -0.97 10.56
N ARG A 59 5.59 -0.23 9.45
CA ARG A 59 4.90 1.06 9.35
C ARG A 59 3.93 1.03 8.15
N PRO A 60 2.73 0.47 8.30
CA PRO A 60 1.72 0.44 7.23
C PRO A 60 1.55 1.81 6.56
N LEU A 61 1.29 1.83 5.26
CA LEU A 61 1.30 3.02 4.41
C LEU A 61 2.69 3.67 4.28
N LEU A 62 3.37 3.97 5.39
CA LEU A 62 4.59 4.77 5.38
C LEU A 62 5.76 4.06 4.72
N ASP A 63 5.85 2.74 4.85
CA ASP A 63 6.90 1.96 4.20
C ASP A 63 6.70 1.96 2.67
N ALA A 64 5.49 1.72 2.17
CA ALA A 64 5.18 1.83 0.75
C ALA A 64 5.45 3.25 0.20
N LEU A 65 5.05 4.28 0.96
CA LEU A 65 5.33 5.68 0.59
C LEU A 65 6.82 6.01 0.56
N SER A 66 7.66 5.37 1.40
CA SER A 66 9.11 5.55 1.38
C SER A 66 9.75 5.01 0.09
N PHE A 67 9.19 3.94 -0.50
CA PHE A 67 9.55 3.41 -1.81
C PHE A 67 8.88 4.17 -2.98
N ARG A 68 8.10 5.19 -2.70
CA ARG A 68 7.32 5.95 -3.69
C ARG A 68 6.36 5.07 -4.52
N PHE A 69 5.81 4.03 -3.90
CA PHE A 69 4.76 3.20 -4.48
C PHE A 69 3.44 3.99 -4.54
N ASN A 70 2.69 3.81 -5.63
CA ASN A 70 1.48 4.60 -5.84
C ASN A 70 0.19 3.86 -5.48
N CYS A 71 0.27 2.64 -4.96
CA CYS A 71 -0.89 1.88 -4.52
C CYS A 71 -0.59 1.07 -3.26
N VAL A 72 -1.55 1.02 -2.34
CA VAL A 72 -1.51 0.17 -1.13
C VAL A 72 -2.84 -0.53 -0.91
N GLU A 73 -2.79 -1.68 -0.22
CA GLU A 73 -3.95 -2.48 0.18
C GLU A 73 -4.13 -2.50 1.70
N ALA A 74 -5.35 -2.25 2.14
CA ALA A 74 -5.77 -2.44 3.52
C ALA A 74 -6.95 -3.43 3.58
N ASP A 75 -6.78 -4.52 4.32
CA ASP A 75 -7.86 -5.48 4.59
C ASP A 75 -8.67 -5.03 5.79
N LEU A 76 -9.99 -4.94 5.64
CA LEU A 76 -10.85 -4.40 6.69
C LEU A 76 -11.88 -5.39 7.22
N TRP A 77 -12.04 -5.36 8.53
CA TRP A 77 -13.13 -5.99 9.28
C TRP A 77 -13.97 -4.93 9.99
N LEU A 78 -15.27 -5.02 9.84
CA LEU A 78 -16.23 -4.26 10.67
C LEU A 78 -16.54 -5.05 11.94
N ILE A 79 -16.16 -4.51 13.11
CA ILE A 79 -16.40 -5.13 14.42
C ILE A 79 -16.90 -4.04 15.38
N ASP A 80 -18.08 -4.24 15.96
CA ASP A 80 -18.70 -3.37 16.97
C ASP A 80 -18.73 -1.87 16.57
N GLY A 81 -18.94 -1.61 15.27
CA GLY A 81 -19.04 -0.24 14.73
C GLY A 81 -17.69 0.47 14.48
N GLU A 82 -16.58 -0.27 14.47
CA GLU A 82 -15.25 0.23 14.12
C GLU A 82 -14.61 -0.61 13.01
N LEU A 83 -13.70 -0.01 12.24
CA LEU A 83 -12.98 -0.65 11.13
C LEU A 83 -11.56 -1.03 11.55
N TYR A 84 -11.30 -2.32 11.64
CA TYR A 84 -9.99 -2.85 11.99
C TYR A 84 -9.26 -3.41 10.79
N VAL A 85 -7.97 -3.14 10.73
CA VAL A 85 -7.09 -3.59 9.64
C VAL A 85 -6.44 -4.91 10.01
N SER A 86 -6.75 -5.97 9.28
CA SER A 86 -6.13 -7.29 9.45
C SER A 86 -6.55 -8.25 8.32
N HIS A 87 -5.68 -9.22 8.00
CA HIS A 87 -6.05 -10.30 7.08
C HIS A 87 -7.13 -11.21 7.68
N ASP A 88 -6.87 -11.73 8.87
CA ASP A 88 -7.84 -12.51 9.62
C ASP A 88 -8.63 -11.61 10.57
N ARG A 89 -9.82 -12.08 10.99
CA ARG A 89 -10.66 -11.32 11.91
C ARG A 89 -9.92 -11.06 13.23
N PRO A 90 -9.58 -9.81 13.56
CA PRO A 90 -8.80 -9.49 14.76
C PRO A 90 -9.70 -9.37 16.00
N GLU A 91 -9.07 -9.38 17.18
CA GLU A 91 -9.65 -8.78 18.37
C GLU A 91 -9.58 -7.24 18.26
N PRO A 92 -10.58 -6.51 18.79
CA PRO A 92 -10.60 -5.06 18.78
C PRO A 92 -9.34 -4.44 19.39
N ASN A 93 -8.63 -3.62 18.62
CA ASN A 93 -7.42 -2.91 19.04
C ASN A 93 -7.36 -1.52 18.39
N PRO A 94 -7.45 -0.42 19.17
CA PRO A 94 -7.41 0.93 18.62
C PRO A 94 -6.17 1.27 17.79
N ALA A 95 -5.06 0.56 18.00
CA ALA A 95 -3.84 0.79 17.24
C ALA A 95 -3.94 0.35 15.77
N ILE A 96 -4.82 -0.61 15.45
CA ILE A 96 -4.96 -1.16 14.10
C ILE A 96 -6.26 -0.74 13.41
N THR A 97 -6.82 0.42 13.75
CA THR A 97 -7.99 0.93 13.04
C THR A 97 -7.59 1.52 11.67
N PHE A 98 -8.51 1.47 10.70
CA PHE A 98 -8.31 2.07 9.38
C PHE A 98 -8.00 3.58 9.50
N GLU A 99 -8.70 4.26 10.39
CA GLU A 99 -8.51 5.68 10.64
C GLU A 99 -7.07 5.99 11.09
N ASN A 100 -6.51 5.18 12.00
CA ASN A 100 -5.19 5.43 12.56
C ASN A 100 -4.05 4.97 11.64
N LEU A 101 -4.19 3.84 10.94
CA LEU A 101 -3.12 3.30 10.10
C LEU A 101 -3.07 3.93 8.70
N TYR A 102 -4.23 4.34 8.15
CA TYR A 102 -4.30 4.79 6.75
C TYR A 102 -4.91 6.18 6.60
N LEU A 103 -6.12 6.42 7.09
CA LEU A 103 -6.86 7.64 6.75
C LEU A 103 -6.18 8.90 7.29
N LYS A 104 -5.92 8.98 8.58
CA LYS A 104 -5.27 10.14 9.22
C LYS A 104 -3.85 10.39 8.70
N PRO A 105 -2.95 9.37 8.62
CA PRO A 105 -1.61 9.59 8.08
C PRO A 105 -1.62 10.06 6.63
N LEU A 106 -2.51 9.51 5.80
CA LEU A 106 -2.63 9.89 4.39
C LEU A 106 -3.12 11.33 4.25
N VAL A 107 -4.16 11.72 4.99
CA VAL A 107 -4.68 13.10 5.01
C VAL A 107 -3.62 14.08 5.49
N ALA A 108 -2.91 13.79 6.59
CA ALA A 108 -1.84 14.64 7.08
C ALA A 108 -0.73 14.84 6.05
N ARG A 109 -0.38 13.77 5.31
CA ARG A 109 0.60 13.86 4.22
C ARG A 109 0.11 14.72 3.07
N ILE A 110 -1.15 14.58 2.66
CA ILE A 110 -1.74 15.38 1.58
C ILE A 110 -1.72 16.86 1.96
N GLN A 111 -2.10 17.19 3.18
CA GLN A 111 -2.07 18.57 3.69
C GLN A 111 -0.65 19.14 3.71
N ALA A 112 0.33 18.37 4.19
CA ALA A 112 1.73 18.78 4.23
C ALA A 112 2.35 18.97 2.83
N ASN A 113 1.84 18.27 1.82
CA ASN A 113 2.33 18.29 0.44
C ASN A 113 1.48 19.16 -0.50
N GLY A 114 0.70 20.10 0.02
CA GLY A 114 -0.06 21.04 -0.82
C GLY A 114 -1.20 20.39 -1.62
N GLY A 115 -1.85 19.38 -1.05
CA GLY A 115 -3.02 18.73 -1.65
C GLY A 115 -2.72 17.46 -2.44
N LYS A 116 -1.50 16.90 -2.34
CA LYS A 116 -1.09 15.68 -3.06
C LYS A 116 -0.39 14.69 -2.12
N VAL A 117 -0.47 13.39 -2.43
CA VAL A 117 0.30 12.38 -1.69
C VAL A 117 1.80 12.50 -1.99
N TYR A 118 2.15 12.72 -3.25
CA TYR A 118 3.50 13.10 -3.69
C TYR A 118 3.42 14.46 -4.37
N PRO A 119 4.24 15.45 -3.98
CA PRO A 119 4.15 16.81 -4.54
C PRO A 119 4.35 16.85 -6.06
N ASP A 120 5.16 15.93 -6.58
CA ASP A 120 5.52 15.80 -8.00
C ASP A 120 4.63 14.81 -8.77
N SER A 121 3.53 14.30 -8.16
CA SER A 121 2.60 13.41 -8.87
C SER A 121 1.70 14.18 -9.82
N ASP A 122 1.47 13.58 -11.00
CA ASP A 122 0.45 13.97 -11.98
C ASP A 122 -0.79 13.06 -11.95
N ARG A 123 -0.84 12.11 -11.01
CA ARG A 123 -1.93 11.13 -10.85
C ARG A 123 -2.31 10.96 -9.39
N PRO A 124 -3.54 10.52 -9.10
CA PRO A 124 -3.94 10.15 -7.75
C PRO A 124 -3.14 8.96 -7.22
N PHE A 125 -3.00 8.92 -5.91
CA PHE A 125 -2.55 7.74 -5.17
C PHE A 125 -3.71 6.74 -5.06
N TYR A 126 -3.47 5.45 -5.16
CA TYR A 126 -4.49 4.42 -5.07
C TYR A 126 -4.53 3.81 -3.67
N LEU A 127 -5.68 3.91 -3.00
CA LEU A 127 -5.94 3.20 -1.75
C LEU A 127 -7.01 2.15 -2.00
N MET A 128 -6.61 0.88 -2.05
CA MET A 128 -7.50 -0.26 -2.13
C MET A 128 -7.88 -0.73 -0.73
N VAL A 129 -9.16 -0.98 -0.52
CA VAL A 129 -9.65 -1.66 0.67
C VAL A 129 -10.30 -2.98 0.27
N ASP A 130 -9.79 -4.07 0.82
CA ASP A 130 -10.44 -5.38 0.74
C ASP A 130 -11.41 -5.55 1.90
N CYS A 131 -12.70 -5.50 1.58
CA CYS A 131 -13.77 -5.71 2.55
C CYS A 131 -13.88 -7.21 2.86
N LYS A 132 -13.45 -7.64 4.05
CA LYS A 132 -13.45 -9.07 4.40
C LYS A 132 -14.85 -9.63 4.64
N ALA A 133 -15.77 -8.80 5.11
CA ALA A 133 -17.19 -9.14 5.29
C ALA A 133 -18.04 -7.87 5.45
N GLN A 134 -19.37 -8.01 5.33
CA GLN A 134 -20.36 -6.94 5.61
C GLN A 134 -20.12 -5.66 4.79
N GLY A 135 -19.81 -5.79 3.51
CA GLY A 135 -19.36 -4.69 2.66
C GLY A 135 -20.34 -3.51 2.56
N GLU A 136 -21.65 -3.78 2.56
CA GLU A 136 -22.67 -2.72 2.54
C GLU A 136 -22.67 -1.89 3.85
N GLU A 137 -22.52 -2.53 5.01
CA GLU A 137 -22.44 -1.87 6.32
C GLU A 137 -21.07 -1.20 6.51
N MET A 138 -20.02 -1.87 6.10
CA MET A 138 -18.66 -1.33 6.11
C MET A 138 -18.59 -0.04 5.28
N TYR A 139 -19.18 -0.04 4.10
CA TYR A 139 -19.21 1.14 3.22
C TYR A 139 -19.89 2.34 3.88
N LYS A 140 -20.98 2.15 4.61
CA LYS A 140 -21.65 3.23 5.34
C LYS A 140 -20.72 3.88 6.37
N LEU A 141 -19.94 3.06 7.08
CA LEU A 141 -19.00 3.57 8.07
C LEU A 141 -17.78 4.23 7.42
N LEU A 142 -17.21 3.63 6.37
CA LEU A 142 -16.14 4.23 5.57
C LEU A 142 -16.55 5.61 5.05
N LYS A 143 -17.73 5.72 4.44
CA LYS A 143 -18.27 6.98 3.95
C LYS A 143 -18.36 8.02 5.07
N LYS A 144 -18.84 7.64 6.26
CA LYS A 144 -18.92 8.53 7.42
C LYS A 144 -17.55 8.98 7.91
N GLN A 145 -16.56 8.08 8.00
CA GLN A 145 -15.21 8.42 8.47
C GLN A 145 -14.47 9.31 7.45
N MET A 146 -14.70 9.10 6.16
CA MET A 146 -14.04 9.83 5.07
C MET A 146 -14.73 11.16 4.72
N GLU A 147 -15.99 11.35 5.04
CA GLU A 147 -16.77 12.57 4.70
C GLU A 147 -16.07 13.89 5.08
N PRO A 148 -15.39 14.01 6.25
CA PRO A 148 -14.66 15.24 6.60
C PRO A 148 -13.47 15.57 5.69
N TYR A 149 -13.03 14.61 4.88
CA TYR A 149 -11.84 14.69 4.04
C TYR A 149 -12.14 14.45 2.56
N LYS A 150 -13.42 14.46 2.18
CA LYS A 150 -13.87 14.07 0.83
C LYS A 150 -13.24 14.89 -0.29
N GLU A 151 -12.82 16.12 -0.01
CA GLU A 151 -12.16 16.99 -0.98
C GLU A 151 -10.81 16.46 -1.47
N TYR A 152 -10.18 15.54 -0.72
CA TYR A 152 -8.91 14.91 -1.11
C TYR A 152 -9.09 13.66 -1.98
N PHE A 153 -10.32 13.15 -2.05
CA PHE A 153 -10.59 11.93 -2.81
C PHE A 153 -11.11 12.24 -4.22
N CYS A 154 -10.71 11.40 -5.18
CA CYS A 154 -11.40 11.38 -6.47
C CYS A 154 -12.89 11.16 -6.24
N SER A 155 -13.73 11.79 -7.02
CA SER A 155 -15.17 11.75 -6.83
C SER A 155 -15.92 11.72 -8.16
N VAL A 156 -17.16 11.32 -8.09
CA VAL A 156 -18.14 11.51 -9.17
C VAL A 156 -19.31 12.27 -8.58
N ASP A 157 -19.74 13.33 -9.25
CA ASP A 157 -20.93 14.09 -8.90
C ASP A 157 -21.82 14.25 -10.14
N ASN A 158 -23.04 13.69 -10.07
CA ASN A 158 -24.00 13.66 -11.18
C ASN A 158 -23.41 13.17 -12.51
N GLY A 159 -22.51 12.19 -12.46
CA GLY A 159 -21.85 11.58 -13.61
C GLY A 159 -20.54 12.26 -14.03
N GLU A 160 -20.20 13.41 -13.46
CA GLU A 160 -18.94 14.12 -13.73
C GLU A 160 -17.84 13.62 -12.77
N TYR A 161 -16.75 13.11 -13.34
CA TYR A 161 -15.57 12.71 -12.56
C TYR A 161 -14.73 13.94 -12.22
N LYS A 162 -14.33 14.01 -10.95
CA LYS A 162 -13.38 15.00 -10.44
C LYS A 162 -12.19 14.28 -9.83
N GLU A 163 -11.00 14.60 -10.33
CA GLU A 163 -9.75 14.09 -9.77
C GLU A 163 -9.45 14.70 -8.41
N GLY A 164 -8.99 13.86 -7.49
CA GLY A 164 -8.48 14.21 -6.16
C GLY A 164 -7.08 13.66 -5.94
N ALA A 165 -6.55 13.83 -4.75
CA ALA A 165 -5.23 13.29 -4.38
C ALA A 165 -5.22 11.76 -4.27
N VAL A 166 -6.38 11.14 -3.97
CA VAL A 166 -6.52 9.70 -3.72
C VAL A 166 -7.70 9.13 -4.49
N LEU A 167 -7.48 8.06 -5.23
CA LEU A 167 -8.52 7.20 -5.76
C LEU A 167 -8.73 6.05 -4.77
N PHE A 168 -9.88 6.06 -4.10
CA PHE A 168 -10.25 5.07 -3.09
C PHE A 168 -11.23 4.05 -3.66
N PHE A 169 -10.87 2.77 -3.66
CA PHE A 169 -11.73 1.73 -4.23
C PHE A 169 -11.81 0.48 -3.36
N LEU A 170 -12.96 -0.18 -3.43
CA LEU A 170 -13.33 -1.31 -2.60
C LEU A 170 -13.30 -2.62 -3.38
N SER A 171 -12.64 -3.63 -2.81
CA SER A 171 -12.57 -5.01 -3.27
C SER A 171 -13.26 -5.96 -2.27
N GLY A 172 -13.11 -7.27 -2.46
CA GLY A 172 -13.68 -8.29 -1.59
C GLY A 172 -15.21 -8.30 -1.57
N ASP A 173 -15.79 -8.32 -0.38
CA ASP A 173 -17.25 -8.18 -0.15
C ASP A 173 -17.67 -6.72 -0.25
N ARG A 174 -17.44 -6.13 -1.41
CA ARG A 174 -17.71 -4.72 -1.71
C ARG A 174 -19.18 -4.38 -1.87
N PRO A 175 -19.62 -3.11 -1.69
CA PRO A 175 -21.03 -2.68 -1.73
C PRO A 175 -21.59 -2.64 -3.16
N LYS A 176 -21.90 -3.81 -3.72
CA LYS A 176 -22.39 -3.97 -5.11
C LYS A 176 -23.81 -3.46 -5.32
N ASN A 177 -24.59 -3.32 -4.26
CA ASN A 177 -25.99 -2.94 -4.36
C ASN A 177 -26.25 -1.45 -4.13
N SER A 178 -25.51 -0.81 -3.23
CA SER A 178 -25.71 0.60 -2.86
C SER A 178 -24.86 1.52 -3.72
N LEU A 179 -23.55 1.31 -3.77
CA LEU A 179 -22.60 2.24 -4.41
C LEU A 179 -22.89 2.53 -5.89
N PRO A 180 -23.28 1.56 -6.74
CA PRO A 180 -23.61 1.85 -8.13
C PRO A 180 -24.84 2.75 -8.33
N LYS A 181 -25.67 2.91 -7.31
CA LYS A 181 -26.88 3.74 -7.36
C LYS A 181 -26.64 5.17 -6.89
N GLU A 182 -25.45 5.47 -6.37
CA GLU A 182 -25.12 6.80 -5.88
C GLU A 182 -24.72 7.71 -7.05
N ASN A 183 -25.44 8.82 -7.23
CA ASN A 183 -25.12 9.83 -8.21
C ASN A 183 -23.89 10.68 -7.83
N SER A 184 -23.64 10.79 -6.52
CA SER A 184 -22.50 11.52 -5.97
C SER A 184 -21.76 10.64 -4.98
N ARG A 185 -20.47 10.39 -5.22
CA ARG A 185 -19.62 9.50 -4.41
C ARG A 185 -18.15 9.85 -4.55
N PHE A 186 -17.35 9.47 -3.57
CA PHE A 186 -15.88 9.55 -3.57
C PHE A 186 -15.25 8.17 -3.32
N THR A 187 -15.97 7.13 -3.71
CA THR A 187 -15.56 5.71 -3.57
C THR A 187 -15.87 4.99 -4.88
N PHE A 188 -15.01 4.05 -5.23
CA PHE A 188 -15.08 3.28 -6.46
C PHE A 188 -15.08 1.78 -6.16
N LEU A 189 -15.32 0.96 -7.16
CA LEU A 189 -15.30 -0.50 -7.03
C LEU A 189 -14.08 -1.09 -7.76
N ASP A 190 -13.55 -2.16 -7.20
CA ASP A 190 -12.72 -3.11 -7.92
C ASP A 190 -13.64 -4.02 -8.77
N GLY A 191 -13.50 -4.00 -10.09
CA GLY A 191 -14.23 -4.87 -10.99
C GLY A 191 -13.56 -6.24 -11.16
N GLN A 192 -14.17 -7.10 -11.92
CA GLN A 192 -13.66 -8.43 -12.28
C GLN A 192 -13.67 -8.61 -13.82
N ILE A 193 -12.90 -9.56 -14.35
CA ILE A 193 -12.84 -9.83 -15.79
C ILE A 193 -14.22 -10.14 -16.38
N LYS A 194 -15.11 -10.77 -15.62
CA LYS A 194 -16.50 -11.04 -16.05
C LYS A 194 -17.34 -9.77 -16.24
N ASP A 195 -16.91 -8.65 -15.68
CA ASP A 195 -17.61 -7.36 -15.77
C ASP A 195 -17.25 -6.61 -17.07
N LEU A 196 -16.21 -7.06 -17.78
CA LEU A 196 -15.84 -6.49 -19.09
C LEU A 196 -16.92 -6.73 -20.13
N GLY A 197 -17.21 -5.71 -20.94
CA GLY A 197 -18.27 -5.74 -21.94
C GLY A 197 -19.68 -5.59 -21.38
N GLN A 198 -19.84 -5.40 -20.06
CA GLN A 198 -21.16 -5.20 -19.42
C GLN A 198 -21.58 -3.72 -19.35
N GLY A 199 -20.81 -2.81 -19.91
CA GLY A 199 -21.10 -1.37 -19.90
C GLY A 199 -20.88 -0.69 -18.54
N ILE A 200 -20.12 -1.32 -17.64
CA ILE A 200 -19.73 -0.71 -16.35
C ILE A 200 -18.65 0.33 -16.61
N PRO A 201 -18.88 1.63 -16.36
CA PRO A 201 -17.93 2.66 -16.71
C PRO A 201 -16.69 2.66 -15.78
N ALA A 202 -15.54 3.13 -16.28
CA ALA A 202 -14.34 3.32 -15.46
C ALA A 202 -14.57 4.29 -14.29
N SER A 203 -15.50 5.23 -14.43
CA SER A 203 -15.93 6.10 -13.31
C SER A 203 -16.68 5.38 -12.19
N LEU A 204 -17.04 4.09 -12.35
CA LEU A 204 -17.58 3.25 -11.27
C LEU A 204 -16.56 2.19 -10.84
N ALA A 205 -15.93 1.51 -11.81
CA ALA A 205 -14.94 0.48 -11.58
C ALA A 205 -13.66 0.78 -12.38
N PRO A 206 -12.78 1.64 -11.84
CA PRO A 206 -11.55 2.06 -12.51
C PRO A 206 -10.49 0.98 -12.58
N VAL A 207 -10.57 -0.04 -11.75
CA VAL A 207 -9.64 -1.17 -11.68
C VAL A 207 -10.39 -2.46 -11.93
N ILE A 208 -9.78 -3.37 -12.67
CA ILE A 208 -10.22 -4.76 -12.84
C ILE A 208 -9.18 -5.66 -12.21
N SER A 209 -9.57 -6.46 -11.22
CA SER A 209 -8.70 -7.46 -10.58
C SER A 209 -9.31 -8.85 -10.70
N ASP A 210 -8.44 -9.84 -10.91
CA ASP A 210 -8.91 -11.23 -10.85
C ASP A 210 -7.80 -12.18 -10.37
N ASN A 211 -8.20 -13.40 -9.97
CA ASN A 211 -7.28 -14.41 -9.51
C ASN A 211 -6.56 -15.05 -10.70
N TYR A 212 -5.25 -14.86 -10.78
CA TYR A 212 -4.39 -15.42 -11.81
C TYR A 212 -4.59 -16.94 -12.01
N SER A 213 -4.70 -17.69 -10.91
CA SER A 213 -4.82 -19.14 -10.93
C SER A 213 -6.14 -19.65 -11.53
N ASN A 214 -7.17 -18.81 -11.65
CA ASN A 214 -8.42 -19.17 -12.33
C ASN A 214 -8.27 -19.14 -13.86
N PHE A 215 -7.25 -18.49 -14.39
CA PHE A 215 -7.06 -18.26 -15.83
C PHE A 215 -5.88 -18.98 -16.41
N PHE A 216 -4.80 -19.20 -15.61
CA PHE A 216 -3.51 -19.66 -16.06
C PHE A 216 -2.92 -20.73 -15.14
N THR A 217 -2.23 -21.68 -15.73
CA THR A 217 -1.51 -22.76 -15.01
C THR A 217 -0.02 -22.53 -14.93
N TRP A 218 0.54 -21.62 -15.76
CA TRP A 218 1.95 -21.29 -15.74
C TRP A 218 2.38 -20.70 -14.40
N LYS A 219 3.51 -21.17 -13.85
CA LYS A 219 4.01 -20.80 -12.52
C LYS A 219 5.37 -20.07 -12.57
N GLY A 220 5.78 -19.61 -13.76
CA GLY A 220 7.03 -18.85 -13.93
C GLY A 220 8.20 -19.69 -14.44
N GLU A 221 8.10 -21.01 -14.57
CA GLU A 221 9.16 -21.84 -15.12
C GLU A 221 9.14 -21.78 -16.66
N GLY A 222 10.30 -21.45 -17.25
CA GLY A 222 10.42 -21.30 -18.69
C GLY A 222 9.55 -20.18 -19.26
N GLU A 223 9.21 -20.29 -20.53
CA GLU A 223 8.30 -19.37 -21.20
C GLU A 223 6.83 -19.72 -20.91
N MET A 224 5.98 -18.69 -20.78
CA MET A 224 4.54 -18.91 -20.69
C MET A 224 4.02 -19.56 -21.98
N PRO A 225 3.19 -20.62 -21.92
CA PRO A 225 2.58 -21.24 -23.11
C PRO A 225 1.90 -20.17 -23.99
N ALA A 226 2.08 -20.30 -25.31
CA ALA A 226 1.68 -19.26 -26.26
C ALA A 226 0.17 -18.94 -26.22
N ASP A 227 -0.66 -19.93 -25.99
CA ASP A 227 -2.11 -19.80 -25.85
C ASP A 227 -2.48 -19.03 -24.58
N GLN A 228 -1.79 -19.30 -23.45
CA GLN A 228 -2.00 -18.58 -22.20
C GLN A 228 -1.52 -17.13 -22.31
N LEU A 229 -0.38 -16.89 -22.94
CA LEU A 229 0.15 -15.55 -23.19
C LEU A 229 -0.78 -14.74 -24.08
N GLN A 230 -1.30 -15.32 -25.15
CA GLN A 230 -2.28 -14.66 -26.01
C GLN A 230 -3.53 -14.27 -25.22
N LYS A 231 -4.08 -15.21 -24.43
CA LYS A 231 -5.25 -14.97 -23.58
C LYS A 231 -5.01 -13.83 -22.58
N MET A 232 -3.83 -13.78 -21.94
CA MET A 232 -3.47 -12.71 -21.00
C MET A 232 -3.47 -11.35 -21.71
N ARG A 233 -2.81 -11.24 -22.87
CA ARG A 233 -2.76 -10.02 -23.67
C ARG A 233 -4.14 -9.53 -24.12
N GLU A 234 -5.02 -10.48 -24.50
CA GLU A 234 -6.41 -10.15 -24.85
C GLU A 234 -7.20 -9.60 -23.66
N ILE A 235 -7.01 -10.16 -22.45
CA ILE A 235 -7.64 -9.65 -21.24
C ILE A 235 -7.14 -8.23 -20.95
N ILE A 236 -5.82 -8.01 -20.89
CA ILE A 236 -5.21 -6.70 -20.62
C ILE A 236 -5.72 -5.67 -21.63
N ARG A 237 -5.69 -5.99 -22.93
CA ARG A 237 -6.20 -5.11 -23.97
C ARG A 237 -7.68 -4.74 -23.76
N LYS A 238 -8.55 -5.70 -23.44
CA LYS A 238 -9.98 -5.42 -23.18
C LYS A 238 -10.18 -4.49 -21.99
N VAL A 239 -9.37 -4.64 -20.94
CA VAL A 239 -9.40 -3.74 -19.76
C VAL A 239 -9.01 -2.32 -20.18
N HIS A 240 -7.92 -2.19 -20.93
CA HIS A 240 -7.44 -0.89 -21.42
C HIS A 240 -8.40 -0.25 -22.44
N ASP A 241 -9.04 -1.02 -23.31
CA ASP A 241 -10.07 -0.55 -24.25
C ASP A 241 -11.27 0.11 -23.53
N GLU A 242 -11.55 -0.31 -22.28
CA GLU A 242 -12.57 0.30 -21.42
C GLU A 242 -12.03 1.46 -20.53
N GLY A 243 -10.77 1.87 -20.72
CA GLY A 243 -10.13 2.95 -19.95
C GLY A 243 -9.89 2.59 -18.48
N LYS A 244 -9.70 1.31 -18.16
CA LYS A 244 -9.51 0.80 -16.81
C LYS A 244 -8.08 0.32 -16.59
N LEU A 245 -7.67 0.20 -15.32
CA LEU A 245 -6.41 -0.40 -14.90
C LEU A 245 -6.60 -1.88 -14.59
N PHE A 246 -5.52 -2.66 -14.73
CA PHE A 246 -5.55 -4.09 -14.52
C PHE A 246 -4.59 -4.56 -13.43
N ARG A 247 -5.06 -5.53 -12.61
CA ARG A 247 -4.29 -6.20 -11.56
C ARG A 247 -4.56 -7.70 -11.55
N TRP A 248 -3.51 -8.51 -11.45
CA TRP A 248 -3.60 -9.91 -11.04
C TRP A 248 -3.33 -10.06 -9.55
N TRP A 249 -4.14 -10.88 -8.85
CA TRP A 249 -3.84 -11.38 -7.52
C TRP A 249 -3.72 -12.90 -7.53
N GLY A 250 -3.13 -13.52 -6.47
CA GLY A 250 -2.93 -14.97 -6.39
C GLY A 250 -1.90 -15.52 -7.38
N ALA A 251 -1.06 -14.67 -7.98
CA ALA A 251 0.11 -15.07 -8.74
C ALA A 251 1.32 -15.25 -7.80
N PRO A 252 2.35 -16.04 -8.18
CA PRO A 252 3.58 -16.13 -7.42
C PRO A 252 4.27 -14.77 -7.26
N ASP A 253 4.64 -14.40 -6.03
CA ASP A 253 5.37 -13.16 -5.73
C ASP A 253 6.87 -13.34 -5.96
N THR A 254 7.28 -13.54 -7.22
CA THR A 254 8.67 -13.71 -7.63
C THR A 254 9.12 -12.57 -8.54
N GLU A 255 10.43 -12.31 -8.56
CA GLU A 255 11.03 -11.32 -9.46
C GLU A 255 10.64 -11.58 -10.93
N GLN A 256 10.65 -12.86 -11.35
CA GLN A 256 10.26 -13.24 -12.69
C GLN A 256 8.83 -12.84 -13.05
N PHE A 257 7.86 -13.05 -12.13
CA PHE A 257 6.47 -12.62 -12.34
C PHE A 257 6.34 -11.11 -12.36
N LYS A 258 7.03 -10.38 -11.46
CA LYS A 258 7.05 -8.92 -11.44
C LYS A 258 7.52 -8.36 -12.79
N ARG A 259 8.67 -8.84 -13.29
CA ARG A 259 9.20 -8.44 -14.61
C ARG A 259 8.26 -8.80 -15.74
N PHE A 260 7.69 -10.00 -15.70
CA PHE A 260 6.76 -10.47 -16.71
C PHE A 260 5.50 -9.61 -16.75
N PHE A 261 4.86 -9.33 -15.63
CA PHE A 261 3.67 -8.49 -15.56
C PHE A 261 3.92 -7.06 -16.03
N ILE A 262 5.05 -6.45 -15.62
CA ILE A 262 5.44 -5.13 -16.11
C ILE A 262 5.61 -5.14 -17.64
N LYS A 263 6.28 -6.16 -18.19
CA LYS A 263 6.51 -6.31 -19.62
C LYS A 263 5.20 -6.48 -20.41
N GLU A 264 4.26 -7.25 -19.87
CA GLU A 264 2.97 -7.51 -20.54
C GLU A 264 1.93 -6.41 -20.31
N GLY A 265 2.26 -5.36 -19.55
CA GLY A 265 1.41 -4.17 -19.38
C GLY A 265 0.35 -4.30 -18.29
N VAL A 266 0.59 -5.12 -17.26
CA VAL A 266 -0.23 -5.10 -16.04
C VAL A 266 0.02 -3.77 -15.30
N ASP A 267 -1.06 -3.06 -14.96
CA ASP A 267 -0.97 -1.70 -14.43
C ASP A 267 -0.60 -1.67 -12.94
N LEU A 268 -1.15 -2.59 -12.14
CA LEU A 268 -0.88 -2.69 -10.71
C LEU A 268 -0.22 -4.03 -10.40
N VAL A 269 1.09 -4.00 -10.19
CA VAL A 269 1.90 -5.17 -9.87
C VAL A 269 2.06 -5.27 -8.37
N GLY A 270 1.35 -6.23 -7.76
CA GLY A 270 1.36 -6.48 -6.33
C GLY A 270 2.63 -7.17 -5.86
N ALA A 271 3.12 -6.79 -4.68
CA ALA A 271 4.23 -7.45 -4.01
C ALA A 271 4.10 -7.38 -2.49
N ASP A 272 4.43 -8.50 -1.83
CA ASP A 272 4.68 -8.54 -0.39
C ASP A 272 6.11 -8.11 -0.07
N ASP A 273 7.08 -8.37 -0.96
CA ASP A 273 8.44 -7.86 -0.89
C ASP A 273 8.57 -6.53 -1.66
N LEU A 274 8.47 -5.41 -0.92
CA LEU A 274 8.58 -4.07 -1.50
C LEU A 274 9.97 -3.81 -2.08
N ASN A 275 11.04 -4.28 -1.42
CA ASN A 275 12.41 -4.12 -1.92
C ASN A 275 12.60 -4.86 -3.25
N GLY A 276 12.10 -6.09 -3.35
CA GLY A 276 12.18 -6.89 -4.57
C GLY A 276 11.45 -6.20 -5.74
N LEU A 277 10.26 -5.69 -5.53
CA LEU A 277 9.54 -4.94 -6.57
C LEU A 277 10.26 -3.62 -6.92
N TYR A 278 10.72 -2.88 -5.90
CA TYR A 278 11.46 -1.63 -6.10
C TYR A 278 12.71 -1.84 -6.96
N ASN A 279 13.50 -2.89 -6.69
CA ASN A 279 14.68 -3.23 -7.47
C ASN A 279 14.31 -3.51 -8.94
N VAL A 280 13.30 -4.36 -9.17
CA VAL A 280 12.81 -4.67 -10.53
C VAL A 280 12.42 -3.39 -11.30
N LEU A 281 11.78 -2.43 -10.64
CA LEU A 281 11.33 -1.19 -11.26
C LEU A 281 12.47 -0.21 -11.57
N ASN A 282 13.60 -0.30 -10.88
CA ASN A 282 14.74 0.62 -11.04
C ASN A 282 15.92 0.03 -11.85
N GLU A 283 15.89 -1.24 -12.19
CA GLU A 283 16.89 -1.91 -13.04
C GLU A 283 16.67 -1.63 -14.55
N ARG A 284 16.45 -0.37 -14.92
CA ARG A 284 16.32 0.05 -16.34
C ARG A 284 17.65 0.50 -16.90
#